data_792e1e2319e8e62bfa07538156ab9f09
#
_entry.id   792e1e2319e8e62bfa07538156ab9f09
#
_cell.length_a   1.000
_cell.length_b   1.000
_cell.length_c   1.000
_cell.angle_alpha   90.00
_cell.angle_beta   90.00
_cell.angle_gamma   90.00
#
_symmetry.space_group_name_H-M   'P 1'
#
loop_
_entity.id
_entity.type
_entity.pdbx_description
1 polymer ?
#
loop_
_entity_poly.entity_id
_entity_poly.type
_entity_poly.pdbx_seq_one_letter_code
_entity_poly.pdbx_strand_id
1 'polypeptide(L)'
;MTNRKDDHIKYALKYQSLYNAFDDIELIHHSLPSYDLSDIDLSTHFAGQDFDFPFYINAMTGGSQKGKAVNEKLAKVAAATGIVMVTGSYSAALKNPNDDSYRLHEVADNLKLATNIGLDKPVALGEQTVQEMQPLFLQVHVNVMQELLMPEGERVFHTWKKHLAEYASQIPVPVILKEVGFGMDVNSIKLAHDLGIQTFDISGRGGTSFAYIENQRGGDRSYLNDWGQTTVQCLLNAQGLMDQVEILASGGVRHPLDMIKCFVLGARAVGLSRTVLELVEKYPTERVIAIVNGWKEELKIIMCALDCKTIKELKEVDYLLYGRLQQVN
;
A
#
# COMPACT_ATOMS: atom_id res chain seq x y z
N MET A 1 0.88 -3.37 -30.09
CA MET A 1 0.37 -3.89 -28.81
C MET A 1 0.65 -2.83 -27.75
N THR A 2 -0.35 -2.43 -26.99
CA THR A 2 -0.15 -1.53 -25.86
C THR A 2 0.73 -2.22 -24.79
N ASN A 3 1.59 -1.46 -24.12
CA ASN A 3 2.40 -2.00 -23.03
C ASN A 3 1.47 -2.35 -21.86
N ARG A 4 1.57 -3.57 -21.31
CA ARG A 4 0.77 -4.05 -20.17
C ARG A 4 0.76 -3.05 -18.99
N LYS A 5 1.92 -2.44 -18.70
CA LYS A 5 2.07 -1.47 -17.63
C LYS A 5 1.26 -0.19 -17.87
N ASP A 6 1.18 0.26 -19.12
CA ASP A 6 0.36 1.43 -19.48
C ASP A 6 -1.13 1.13 -19.41
N ASP A 7 -1.55 -0.10 -19.76
CA ASP A 7 -2.94 -0.55 -19.58
C ASP A 7 -3.32 -0.60 -18.09
N HIS A 8 -2.40 -1.05 -17.21
CA HIS A 8 -2.63 -1.04 -15.76
C HIS A 8 -2.92 0.38 -15.25
N ILE A 9 -2.11 1.38 -15.63
CA ILE A 9 -2.34 2.79 -15.26
C ILE A 9 -3.69 3.27 -15.81
N LYS A 10 -3.94 3.05 -17.10
CA LYS A 10 -5.16 3.49 -17.79
C LYS A 10 -6.44 2.95 -17.15
N TYR A 11 -6.48 1.66 -16.86
CA TYR A 11 -7.68 1.01 -16.34
C TYR A 11 -7.83 1.18 -14.83
N ALA A 12 -6.73 1.31 -14.07
CA ALA A 12 -6.78 1.68 -12.65
C ALA A 12 -7.49 3.03 -12.44
N LEU A 13 -7.23 4.01 -13.31
CA LEU A 13 -7.88 5.32 -13.26
C LEU A 13 -9.37 5.29 -13.67
N LYS A 14 -9.78 4.30 -14.45
CA LYS A 14 -11.18 4.16 -14.91
C LYS A 14 -12.09 3.39 -13.96
N TYR A 15 -11.49 2.51 -13.16
CA TYR A 15 -12.28 1.70 -12.23
C TYR A 15 -12.93 2.57 -11.16
N GLN A 16 -14.20 2.32 -10.88
CA GLN A 16 -14.93 2.93 -9.78
C GLN A 16 -15.54 1.82 -8.95
N SER A 17 -15.13 1.71 -7.71
CA SER A 17 -15.77 0.82 -6.76
C SER A 17 -17.18 1.33 -6.43
N LEU A 18 -18.15 0.45 -6.48
CA LEU A 18 -19.55 0.75 -6.10
C LEU A 18 -19.72 0.88 -4.57
N TYR A 19 -18.75 0.44 -3.80
CA TYR A 19 -18.79 0.41 -2.34
C TYR A 19 -17.41 0.68 -1.76
N ASN A 20 -17.36 1.58 -0.78
CA ASN A 20 -16.16 1.80 0.02
C ASN A 20 -16.49 1.55 1.51
N ALA A 21 -15.86 0.54 2.10
CA ALA A 21 -16.13 0.12 3.48
C ALA A 21 -15.76 1.18 4.52
N PHE A 22 -14.93 2.15 4.21
CA PHE A 22 -14.66 3.27 5.11
C PHE A 22 -15.89 4.14 5.37
N ASP A 23 -16.88 4.13 4.49
CA ASP A 23 -18.13 4.87 4.68
C ASP A 23 -19.04 4.23 5.74
N ASP A 24 -18.82 2.96 6.07
CA ASP A 24 -19.54 2.22 7.09
C ASP A 24 -18.86 2.28 8.49
N ILE A 25 -17.88 3.16 8.69
CA ILE A 25 -17.23 3.42 9.99
C ILE A 25 -17.51 4.86 10.41
N GLU A 26 -17.99 5.06 11.63
CA GLU A 26 -18.12 6.35 12.28
C GLU A 26 -17.23 6.39 13.53
N LEU A 27 -16.37 7.40 13.65
CA LEU A 27 -15.51 7.59 14.82
C LEU A 27 -16.24 8.44 15.85
N ILE A 28 -16.09 8.10 17.14
CA ILE A 28 -16.69 8.88 18.21
C ILE A 28 -15.85 10.12 18.48
N HIS A 29 -16.45 11.30 18.26
CA HIS A 29 -15.81 12.59 18.50
C HIS A 29 -15.62 12.86 19.99
N HIS A 30 -14.45 13.40 20.36
CA HIS A 30 -14.16 13.83 21.72
C HIS A 30 -14.37 15.36 21.88
N SER A 31 -15.33 15.78 22.68
CA SER A 31 -15.75 17.19 22.79
C SER A 31 -14.85 18.06 23.68
N LEU A 32 -13.99 17.46 24.50
CA LEU A 32 -13.11 18.15 25.45
C LEU A 32 -11.68 17.58 25.33
N PRO A 33 -10.95 17.91 24.25
CA PRO A 33 -9.60 17.36 24.02
C PRO A 33 -8.62 17.85 25.09
N SER A 34 -7.66 16.99 25.43
CA SER A 34 -6.59 17.25 26.40
C SER A 34 -5.32 17.81 25.73
N TYR A 35 -5.24 17.76 24.40
CA TYR A 35 -4.07 18.16 23.61
C TYR A 35 -4.35 19.34 22.70
N ASP A 36 -3.36 20.23 22.55
CA ASP A 36 -3.36 21.26 21.53
C ASP A 36 -2.91 20.67 20.18
N LEU A 37 -3.25 21.34 19.08
CA LEU A 37 -2.87 20.91 17.72
C LEU A 37 -1.35 20.77 17.54
N SER A 38 -0.56 21.60 18.25
CA SER A 38 0.90 21.56 18.26
C SER A 38 1.50 20.34 18.98
N ASP A 39 0.72 19.69 19.84
CA ASP A 39 1.19 18.51 20.60
C ASP A 39 1.12 17.23 19.79
N ILE A 40 0.40 17.23 18.66
CA ILE A 40 0.13 16.04 17.87
C ILE A 40 1.38 15.59 17.12
N ASP A 41 1.76 14.33 17.36
CA ASP A 41 2.89 13.65 16.73
C ASP A 41 2.38 12.62 15.69
N LEU A 42 2.80 12.81 14.43
CA LEU A 42 2.47 11.92 13.32
C LEU A 42 3.50 10.82 13.10
N SER A 43 4.56 10.77 13.89
CA SER A 43 5.60 9.73 13.73
C SER A 43 5.02 8.33 13.94
N THR A 44 5.61 7.36 13.25
CA THR A 44 5.24 5.96 13.35
C THR A 44 6.45 5.06 13.21
N HIS A 45 6.32 3.83 13.72
CA HIS A 45 7.34 2.78 13.59
C HIS A 45 6.77 1.57 12.86
N PHE A 46 7.43 1.14 11.80
CA PHE A 46 7.13 -0.13 11.10
C PHE A 46 8.36 -0.62 10.33
N ALA A 47 8.40 -1.91 10.03
CA ALA A 47 9.52 -2.56 9.34
C ALA A 47 10.87 -2.23 10.01
N GLY A 48 10.90 -2.17 11.35
CA GLY A 48 12.12 -1.89 12.13
C GLY A 48 12.69 -0.49 11.98
N GLN A 49 11.94 0.49 11.49
CA GLN A 49 12.37 1.86 11.24
C GLN A 49 11.35 2.89 11.70
N ASP A 50 11.84 4.08 12.06
CA ASP A 50 11.01 5.23 12.42
C ASP A 50 10.76 6.11 11.19
N PHE A 51 9.53 6.59 11.06
CA PHE A 51 9.10 7.48 9.99
C PHE A 51 8.36 8.69 10.56
N ASP A 52 8.62 9.88 9.98
CA ASP A 52 8.01 11.15 10.42
C ASP A 52 6.50 11.20 10.14
N PHE A 53 6.02 10.40 9.18
CA PHE A 53 4.61 10.40 8.75
C PHE A 53 4.07 8.99 8.58
N PRO A 54 2.79 8.74 8.99
CA PRO A 54 2.22 7.40 9.02
C PRO A 54 1.60 6.98 7.67
N PHE A 55 2.02 7.58 6.57
CA PHE A 55 1.55 7.21 5.24
C PHE A 55 2.66 7.35 4.20
N TYR A 56 2.52 6.61 3.11
CA TYR A 56 3.53 6.51 2.06
C TYR A 56 2.90 6.30 0.68
N ILE A 57 3.65 6.61 -0.38
CA ILE A 57 3.29 6.28 -1.76
C ILE A 57 3.58 4.79 -1.97
N ASN A 58 2.52 4.00 -2.18
CA ASN A 58 2.65 2.55 -2.34
C ASN A 58 3.02 2.15 -3.77
N ALA A 59 3.48 0.90 -3.93
CA ALA A 59 3.93 0.34 -5.19
C ALA A 59 2.85 0.39 -6.29
N MET A 60 3.17 1.01 -7.45
CA MET A 60 2.24 1.15 -8.57
C MET A 60 2.88 0.88 -9.92
N THR A 61 3.86 1.70 -10.33
CA THR A 61 4.31 1.82 -11.72
C THR A 61 5.81 1.61 -11.89
N GLY A 62 6.21 1.39 -13.14
CA GLY A 62 7.56 1.17 -13.61
C GLY A 62 7.56 0.28 -14.85
N GLY A 63 8.65 0.21 -15.59
CA GLY A 63 8.79 -0.66 -16.74
C GLY A 63 8.10 -0.16 -18.01
N SER A 64 7.83 1.15 -18.13
CA SER A 64 7.36 1.81 -19.35
C SER A 64 7.68 3.30 -19.32
N GLN A 65 7.61 3.98 -20.47
CA GLN A 65 7.84 5.42 -20.57
C GLN A 65 6.79 6.22 -19.77
N LYS A 66 5.52 5.79 -19.81
CA LYS A 66 4.48 6.41 -19.00
C LYS A 66 4.71 6.15 -17.51
N GLY A 67 5.09 4.92 -17.14
CA GLY A 67 5.48 4.56 -15.79
C GLY A 67 6.66 5.40 -15.26
N LYS A 68 7.67 5.66 -16.10
CA LYS A 68 8.80 6.56 -15.79
C LYS A 68 8.31 7.97 -15.44
N ALA A 69 7.51 8.58 -16.32
CA ALA A 69 7.01 9.94 -16.10
C ALA A 69 6.18 10.08 -14.82
N VAL A 70 5.37 9.06 -14.49
CA VAL A 70 4.62 9.00 -13.23
C VAL A 70 5.57 8.87 -12.05
N ASN A 71 6.53 7.94 -12.11
CA ASN A 71 7.50 7.70 -11.03
C ASN A 71 8.35 8.95 -10.73
N GLU A 72 8.79 9.69 -11.76
CA GLU A 72 9.54 10.92 -11.58
C GLU A 72 8.74 12.01 -10.83
N LYS A 73 7.45 12.16 -11.15
CA LYS A 73 6.56 13.07 -10.42
C LYS A 73 6.38 12.63 -8.97
N LEU A 74 6.12 11.33 -8.76
CA LEU A 74 5.94 10.75 -7.42
C LEU A 74 7.20 10.89 -6.56
N ALA A 75 8.39 10.67 -7.14
CA ALA A 75 9.67 10.84 -6.47
C ALA A 75 9.88 12.29 -6.00
N LYS A 76 9.58 13.28 -6.85
CA LYS A 76 9.64 14.70 -6.48
C LYS A 76 8.65 15.04 -5.35
N VAL A 77 7.43 14.50 -5.41
CA VAL A 77 6.44 14.67 -4.34
C VAL A 77 6.94 14.06 -3.03
N ALA A 78 7.42 12.81 -3.07
CA ALA A 78 7.90 12.10 -1.90
C ALA A 78 9.08 12.81 -1.23
N ALA A 79 10.09 13.20 -2.02
CA ALA A 79 11.26 13.92 -1.52
C ALA A 79 10.88 15.27 -0.89
N ALA A 80 10.03 16.06 -1.56
CA ALA A 80 9.61 17.39 -1.07
C ALA A 80 8.70 17.32 0.17
N THR A 81 8.01 16.19 0.37
CA THR A 81 7.11 16.01 1.52
C THR A 81 7.69 15.12 2.61
N GLY A 82 8.85 14.49 2.39
CA GLY A 82 9.51 13.60 3.37
C GLY A 82 8.81 12.27 3.61
N ILE A 83 7.81 11.89 2.79
CA ILE A 83 7.16 10.58 2.87
C ILE A 83 7.94 9.53 2.08
N VAL A 84 7.75 8.26 2.42
CA VAL A 84 8.38 7.15 1.66
C VAL A 84 7.67 6.96 0.32
N MET A 85 8.42 6.61 -0.72
CA MET A 85 7.91 6.12 -2.00
C MET A 85 8.36 4.67 -2.21
N VAL A 86 7.43 3.81 -2.59
CA VAL A 86 7.71 2.44 -3.03
C VAL A 86 7.52 2.36 -4.54
N THR A 87 8.53 1.84 -5.27
CA THR A 87 8.41 1.64 -6.72
C THR A 87 7.44 0.50 -7.04
N GLY A 88 6.90 0.49 -8.24
CA GLY A 88 6.26 -0.73 -8.77
C GLY A 88 7.27 -1.87 -8.91
N SER A 89 6.75 -3.08 -9.21
CA SER A 89 7.58 -4.29 -9.28
C SER A 89 8.83 -4.10 -10.15
N TYR A 90 10.01 -4.31 -9.53
CA TYR A 90 11.32 -4.22 -10.17
C TYR A 90 11.58 -5.33 -11.21
N SER A 91 10.69 -6.32 -11.29
CA SER A 91 10.78 -7.42 -12.27
C SER A 91 10.92 -6.96 -13.73
N ALA A 92 10.50 -5.74 -14.06
CA ALA A 92 10.69 -5.17 -15.41
C ALA A 92 12.14 -4.78 -15.66
N ALA A 93 12.81 -4.13 -14.70
CA ALA A 93 14.22 -3.76 -14.78
C ALA A 93 15.13 -5.00 -14.82
N LEU A 94 14.83 -6.04 -14.02
CA LEU A 94 15.56 -7.31 -14.07
C LEU A 94 15.51 -7.98 -15.46
N LYS A 95 14.45 -7.76 -16.24
CA LYS A 95 14.32 -8.26 -17.61
C LYS A 95 14.96 -7.31 -18.65
N ASN A 96 15.07 -6.03 -18.35
CA ASN A 96 15.63 -5.00 -19.19
C ASN A 96 16.55 -4.08 -18.39
N PRO A 97 17.85 -4.37 -18.29
CA PRO A 97 18.81 -3.56 -17.52
C PRO A 97 18.92 -2.09 -17.98
N ASN A 98 18.42 -1.77 -19.17
CA ASN A 98 18.37 -0.39 -19.68
C ASN A 98 17.09 0.37 -19.29
N ASP A 99 16.22 -0.24 -18.48
CA ASP A 99 15.02 0.43 -17.97
C ASP A 99 15.40 1.46 -16.91
N ASP A 100 15.29 2.73 -17.27
CA ASP A 100 15.62 3.87 -16.40
C ASP A 100 14.42 4.38 -15.56
N SER A 101 13.25 3.72 -15.66
CA SER A 101 12.04 4.11 -14.91
C SER A 101 12.16 3.92 -13.40
N TYR A 102 13.22 3.28 -12.93
CA TYR A 102 13.52 3.02 -11.51
C TYR A 102 14.71 3.85 -10.98
N ARG A 103 15.42 4.63 -11.82
CA ARG A 103 16.57 5.47 -11.40
C ARG A 103 16.11 6.75 -10.69
N LEU A 104 15.36 6.61 -9.63
CA LEU A 104 14.66 7.72 -8.97
C LEU A 104 15.57 8.55 -8.07
N HIS A 105 16.69 8.01 -7.58
CA HIS A 105 17.69 8.78 -6.83
C HIS A 105 18.36 9.86 -7.69
N GLU A 106 18.35 9.71 -9.03
CA GLU A 106 18.84 10.73 -9.95
C GLU A 106 17.82 11.88 -10.17
N VAL A 107 16.56 11.67 -9.75
CA VAL A 107 15.45 12.59 -9.99
C VAL A 107 15.19 13.54 -8.82
N ALA A 108 15.45 13.07 -7.60
CA ALA A 108 15.19 13.85 -6.39
C ALA A 108 16.16 13.46 -5.27
N ASP A 109 16.83 14.48 -4.71
CA ASP A 109 17.68 14.33 -3.55
C ASP A 109 16.85 13.98 -2.31
N ASN A 110 17.46 13.28 -1.33
CA ASN A 110 16.85 12.89 -0.05
C ASN A 110 15.57 12.04 -0.18
N LEU A 111 15.39 11.34 -1.31
CA LEU A 111 14.27 10.47 -1.52
C LEU A 111 14.31 9.26 -0.59
N LYS A 112 13.32 9.11 0.29
CA LYS A 112 13.09 7.91 1.09
C LYS A 112 12.48 6.83 0.19
N LEU A 113 13.31 5.97 -0.40
CA LEU A 113 12.91 5.00 -1.42
C LEU A 113 12.83 3.58 -0.87
N ALA A 114 11.77 2.87 -1.21
CA ALA A 114 11.62 1.44 -1.08
C ALA A 114 11.25 0.83 -2.43
N THR A 115 11.32 -0.48 -2.56
CA THR A 115 11.07 -1.17 -3.83
C THR A 115 10.18 -2.39 -3.64
N ASN A 116 9.74 -2.97 -4.76
CA ASN A 116 8.80 -4.07 -4.79
C ASN A 116 9.22 -5.15 -5.78
N ILE A 117 8.95 -6.42 -5.44
CA ILE A 117 9.14 -7.59 -6.32
C ILE A 117 8.01 -8.59 -6.10
N GLY A 118 7.72 -9.43 -7.07
CA GLY A 118 6.73 -10.51 -6.93
C GLY A 118 7.30 -11.74 -6.22
N LEU A 119 6.48 -12.39 -5.39
CA LEU A 119 6.86 -13.62 -4.68
C LEU A 119 7.08 -14.83 -5.65
N ASP A 120 6.63 -14.73 -6.88
CA ASP A 120 6.93 -15.67 -7.97
C ASP A 120 8.43 -15.70 -8.33
N LYS A 121 9.21 -14.70 -7.92
CA LYS A 121 10.64 -14.61 -8.21
C LYS A 121 11.47 -15.34 -7.14
N PRO A 122 12.53 -16.07 -7.52
CA PRO A 122 13.47 -16.63 -6.55
C PRO A 122 14.19 -15.51 -5.77
N VAL A 123 14.59 -15.82 -4.53
CA VAL A 123 15.22 -14.86 -3.61
C VAL A 123 16.46 -14.17 -4.19
N ALA A 124 17.26 -14.86 -5.01
CA ALA A 124 18.43 -14.26 -5.66
C ALA A 124 18.09 -13.00 -6.50
N LEU A 125 16.89 -12.93 -7.11
CA LEU A 125 16.43 -11.73 -7.80
C LEU A 125 15.99 -10.63 -6.82
N GLY A 126 15.52 -11.01 -5.64
CA GLY A 126 15.27 -10.10 -4.54
C GLY A 126 16.56 -9.47 -4.00
N GLU A 127 17.60 -10.29 -3.80
CA GLU A 127 18.94 -9.82 -3.39
C GLU A 127 19.53 -8.85 -4.42
N GLN A 128 19.46 -9.20 -5.72
CA GLN A 128 19.88 -8.32 -6.80
C GLN A 128 19.09 -7.00 -6.78
N THR A 129 17.76 -7.05 -6.58
CA THR A 129 16.92 -5.85 -6.48
C THR A 129 17.36 -4.95 -5.33
N VAL A 130 17.65 -5.53 -4.16
CA VAL A 130 18.13 -4.77 -2.99
C VAL A 130 19.51 -4.17 -3.24
N GLN A 131 20.40 -4.92 -3.88
CA GLN A 131 21.75 -4.43 -4.22
C GLN A 131 21.71 -3.25 -5.19
N GLU A 132 20.83 -3.31 -6.21
CA GLU A 132 20.73 -2.26 -7.23
C GLU A 132 19.96 -1.03 -6.75
N MET A 133 18.90 -1.23 -5.95
CA MET A 133 17.99 -0.16 -5.52
C MET A 133 18.35 0.45 -4.17
N GLN A 134 19.11 -0.25 -3.31
CA GLN A 134 19.46 0.15 -1.93
C GLN A 134 18.24 0.70 -1.15
N PRO A 135 17.12 -0.05 -1.09
CA PRO A 135 15.87 0.46 -0.55
C PRO A 135 15.86 0.43 0.98
N LEU A 136 14.98 1.27 1.59
CA LEU A 136 14.71 1.22 3.03
C LEU A 136 14.11 -0.13 3.46
N PHE A 137 13.24 -0.71 2.63
CA PHE A 137 12.65 -2.03 2.81
C PHE A 137 12.25 -2.61 1.44
N LEU A 138 12.06 -3.92 1.38
CA LEU A 138 11.57 -4.62 0.19
C LEU A 138 10.12 -5.07 0.40
N GLN A 139 9.20 -4.59 -0.44
CA GLN A 139 7.88 -5.21 -0.52
C GLN A 139 7.94 -6.45 -1.43
N VAL A 140 7.47 -7.58 -0.91
CA VAL A 140 7.27 -8.80 -1.68
C VAL A 140 5.76 -8.96 -1.89
N HIS A 141 5.28 -8.83 -3.13
CA HIS A 141 3.84 -8.90 -3.37
C HIS A 141 3.36 -10.30 -3.74
N VAL A 142 2.17 -10.62 -3.26
CA VAL A 142 1.34 -11.76 -3.67
C VAL A 142 0.16 -11.25 -4.48
N ASN A 143 -0.17 -11.93 -5.58
CA ASN A 143 -1.19 -11.47 -6.53
C ASN A 143 -1.89 -12.66 -7.21
N VAL A 144 -2.23 -13.69 -6.46
CA VAL A 144 -2.78 -14.95 -6.96
C VAL A 144 -3.94 -14.74 -7.92
N MET A 145 -4.91 -13.90 -7.53
CA MET A 145 -6.10 -13.67 -8.35
C MET A 145 -5.77 -12.95 -9.66
N GLN A 146 -4.86 -11.98 -9.61
CA GLN A 146 -4.39 -11.30 -10.83
C GLN A 146 -3.71 -12.30 -11.77
N GLU A 147 -2.79 -13.12 -11.25
CA GLU A 147 -2.07 -14.12 -12.04
C GLU A 147 -3.04 -15.13 -12.68
N LEU A 148 -4.05 -15.60 -11.95
CA LEU A 148 -5.06 -16.52 -12.47
C LEU A 148 -5.97 -15.93 -13.54
N LEU A 149 -6.15 -14.62 -13.55
CA LEU A 149 -6.96 -13.92 -14.56
C LEU A 149 -6.17 -13.55 -15.81
N MET A 150 -4.85 -13.36 -15.70
CA MET A 150 -3.99 -13.06 -16.85
C MET A 150 -3.80 -14.33 -17.72
N PRO A 151 -3.95 -14.26 -19.06
CA PRO A 151 -3.61 -15.38 -19.94
C PRO A 151 -2.16 -15.84 -19.78
N GLU A 152 -1.23 -14.88 -19.61
CA GLU A 152 0.21 -15.07 -19.43
C GLU A 152 0.64 -15.24 -17.97
N GLY A 153 -0.29 -15.31 -17.03
CA GLY A 153 0.01 -15.30 -15.60
C GLY A 153 0.47 -16.66 -15.05
N GLU A 154 1.01 -16.62 -13.83
CA GLU A 154 1.50 -17.81 -13.13
C GLU A 154 0.34 -18.75 -12.76
N ARG A 155 0.64 -20.05 -12.76
CA ARG A 155 -0.30 -21.14 -12.40
C ARG A 155 0.27 -22.05 -11.33
N VAL A 156 1.54 -21.85 -10.91
CA VAL A 156 2.27 -22.75 -10.01
C VAL A 156 2.63 -21.96 -8.74
N PHE A 157 1.84 -22.12 -7.70
CA PHE A 157 1.97 -21.36 -6.45
C PHE A 157 2.61 -22.16 -5.30
N HIS A 158 2.85 -23.47 -5.46
CA HIS A 158 3.37 -24.32 -4.39
C HIS A 158 4.79 -23.94 -3.95
N THR A 159 5.56 -23.27 -4.81
CA THR A 159 6.91 -22.77 -4.50
C THR A 159 6.91 -21.51 -3.64
N TRP A 160 5.79 -20.80 -3.58
CA TRP A 160 5.71 -19.49 -2.92
C TRP A 160 6.03 -19.53 -1.43
N LYS A 161 5.63 -20.60 -0.71
CA LYS A 161 5.97 -20.76 0.71
C LYS A 161 7.48 -20.88 0.92
N LYS A 162 8.17 -21.62 0.04
CA LYS A 162 9.63 -21.73 0.07
C LYS A 162 10.30 -20.38 -0.21
N HIS A 163 9.88 -19.72 -1.29
CA HIS A 163 10.40 -18.38 -1.62
C HIS A 163 10.20 -17.42 -0.45
N LEU A 164 9.02 -17.41 0.17
CA LEU A 164 8.73 -16.51 1.28
C LEU A 164 9.65 -16.72 2.48
N ALA A 165 9.93 -17.97 2.86
CA ALA A 165 10.88 -18.31 3.90
C ALA A 165 12.33 -17.87 3.54
N GLU A 166 12.72 -18.00 2.27
CA GLU A 166 14.01 -17.54 1.77
C GLU A 166 14.08 -15.99 1.80
N TYR A 167 13.03 -15.29 1.35
CA TYR A 167 12.94 -13.82 1.45
C TYR A 167 13.03 -13.35 2.90
N ALA A 168 12.32 -13.99 3.82
CA ALA A 168 12.33 -13.61 5.24
C ALA A 168 13.71 -13.78 5.89
N SER A 169 14.50 -14.79 5.46
CA SER A 169 15.76 -15.15 6.11
C SER A 169 17.02 -14.60 5.42
N GLN A 170 16.99 -14.30 4.12
CA GLN A 170 18.20 -13.98 3.35
C GLN A 170 18.27 -12.50 2.91
N ILE A 171 17.14 -11.81 2.77
CA ILE A 171 17.13 -10.41 2.37
C ILE A 171 17.70 -9.52 3.48
N PRO A 172 18.71 -8.66 3.19
CA PRO A 172 19.42 -7.88 4.20
C PRO A 172 18.68 -6.60 4.66
N VAL A 173 17.48 -6.33 4.13
CA VAL A 173 16.61 -5.22 4.53
C VAL A 173 15.27 -5.78 5.01
N PRO A 174 14.48 -5.01 5.79
CA PRO A 174 13.15 -5.46 6.19
C PRO A 174 12.28 -5.88 5.00
N VAL A 175 11.58 -7.00 5.14
CA VAL A 175 10.66 -7.54 4.12
C VAL A 175 9.22 -7.31 4.56
N ILE A 176 8.41 -6.70 3.70
CA ILE A 176 6.98 -6.50 3.87
C ILE A 176 6.24 -7.39 2.89
N LEU A 177 5.43 -8.33 3.38
CA LEU A 177 4.54 -9.11 2.51
C LEU A 177 3.31 -8.26 2.16
N LYS A 178 3.03 -8.12 0.86
CA LYS A 178 1.98 -7.23 0.37
C LYS A 178 1.01 -7.95 -0.56
N GLU A 179 -0.29 -7.75 -0.34
CA GLU A 179 -1.33 -8.05 -1.32
C GLU A 179 -1.51 -6.88 -2.31
N VAL A 180 -2.26 -7.05 -3.40
CA VAL A 180 -2.34 -6.08 -4.50
C VAL A 180 -3.73 -5.47 -4.72
N GLY A 181 -4.67 -5.69 -3.80
CA GLY A 181 -6.02 -5.10 -3.87
C GLY A 181 -7.16 -6.12 -3.73
N PHE A 182 -6.85 -7.35 -3.29
CA PHE A 182 -7.86 -8.37 -2.98
C PHE A 182 -8.00 -8.64 -1.48
N GLY A 183 -7.10 -8.09 -0.67
CA GLY A 183 -7.07 -8.26 0.78
C GLY A 183 -6.34 -9.52 1.21
N MET A 184 -5.67 -9.43 2.35
CA MET A 184 -4.94 -10.56 2.94
C MET A 184 -5.74 -11.12 4.11
N ASP A 185 -5.98 -12.43 4.09
CA ASP A 185 -6.71 -13.13 5.14
C ASP A 185 -5.81 -13.51 6.32
N VAL A 186 -6.43 -13.75 7.48
CA VAL A 186 -5.76 -14.07 8.75
C VAL A 186 -4.89 -15.33 8.66
N ASN A 187 -5.30 -16.36 7.91
CA ASN A 187 -4.54 -17.59 7.80
C ASN A 187 -3.27 -17.39 6.97
N SER A 188 -3.35 -16.55 5.93
CA SER A 188 -2.18 -16.15 5.14
C SER A 188 -1.18 -15.33 5.97
N ILE A 189 -1.68 -14.41 6.82
CA ILE A 189 -0.82 -13.64 7.75
C ILE A 189 -0.12 -14.60 8.72
N LYS A 190 -0.85 -15.49 9.39
CA LYS A 190 -0.28 -16.47 10.33
C LYS A 190 0.76 -17.35 9.66
N LEU A 191 0.43 -17.93 8.50
CA LEU A 191 1.37 -18.76 7.74
C LEU A 191 2.66 -18.00 7.40
N ALA A 192 2.56 -16.77 6.94
CA ALA A 192 3.72 -15.98 6.58
C ALA A 192 4.53 -15.51 7.80
N HIS A 193 3.85 -15.25 8.93
CA HIS A 193 4.49 -14.97 10.21
C HIS A 193 5.32 -16.17 10.69
N ASP A 194 4.75 -17.37 10.63
CA ASP A 194 5.46 -18.63 10.96
C ASP A 194 6.69 -18.86 10.05
N LEU A 195 6.70 -18.28 8.85
CA LEU A 195 7.84 -18.30 7.92
C LEU A 195 8.83 -17.15 8.13
N GLY A 196 8.61 -16.27 9.13
CA GLY A 196 9.53 -15.21 9.54
C GLY A 196 9.15 -13.78 9.12
N ILE A 197 8.03 -13.57 8.42
CA ILE A 197 7.57 -12.23 8.05
C ILE A 197 6.92 -11.55 9.27
N GLN A 198 7.29 -10.29 9.52
CA GLN A 198 6.78 -9.50 10.65
C GLN A 198 5.82 -8.38 10.23
N THR A 199 5.96 -7.86 9.00
CA THR A 199 5.21 -6.70 8.52
C THR A 199 4.40 -7.05 7.27
N PHE A 200 3.11 -6.66 7.27
CA PHE A 200 2.14 -7.03 6.24
C PHE A 200 1.40 -5.78 5.72
N ASP A 201 1.40 -5.56 4.41
CA ASP A 201 0.47 -4.63 3.76
C ASP A 201 -0.72 -5.43 3.21
N ILE A 202 -1.84 -5.34 3.91
CA ILE A 202 -3.03 -6.16 3.63
C ILE A 202 -3.74 -5.80 2.32
N SER A 203 -3.50 -4.65 1.75
CA SER A 203 -3.97 -4.16 0.45
C SER A 203 -5.35 -4.67 0.02
N GLY A 204 -6.39 -4.17 0.69
CA GLY A 204 -7.75 -4.63 0.49
C GLY A 204 -8.42 -4.02 -0.75
N ARG A 205 -9.58 -4.56 -1.08
CA ARG A 205 -10.46 -4.06 -2.14
C ARG A 205 -11.03 -2.67 -1.79
N GLY A 206 -11.18 -1.82 -2.80
CA GLY A 206 -11.81 -0.48 -2.67
C GLY A 206 -11.13 0.60 -3.52
N GLY A 207 -9.87 0.39 -3.93
CA GLY A 207 -9.11 1.29 -4.80
C GLY A 207 -8.98 0.73 -6.21
N THR A 208 -7.84 0.15 -6.53
CA THR A 208 -7.58 -0.53 -7.81
C THR A 208 -8.15 -1.95 -7.78
N SER A 209 -8.77 -2.39 -8.86
CA SER A 209 -9.15 -3.80 -9.07
C SER A 209 -8.35 -4.38 -10.23
N PHE A 210 -7.41 -5.28 -9.93
CA PHE A 210 -6.70 -5.99 -10.99
C PHE A 210 -7.59 -6.96 -11.75
N ALA A 211 -8.66 -7.50 -11.14
CA ALA A 211 -9.65 -8.30 -11.86
C ALA A 211 -10.37 -7.47 -12.94
N TYR A 212 -10.77 -6.22 -12.60
CA TYR A 212 -11.32 -5.30 -13.59
C TYR A 212 -10.31 -4.99 -14.69
N ILE A 213 -9.06 -4.70 -14.33
CA ILE A 213 -8.00 -4.38 -15.30
C ILE A 213 -7.82 -5.53 -16.29
N GLU A 214 -7.68 -6.76 -15.80
CA GLU A 214 -7.47 -7.92 -16.68
C GLU A 214 -8.71 -8.21 -17.56
N ASN A 215 -9.91 -7.99 -17.05
CA ASN A 215 -11.12 -8.06 -17.86
C ASN A 215 -11.16 -7.01 -18.98
N GLN A 216 -10.69 -5.79 -18.72
CA GLN A 216 -10.56 -4.75 -19.76
C GLN A 216 -9.46 -5.04 -20.79
N ARG A 217 -8.50 -5.90 -20.46
CA ARG A 217 -7.44 -6.40 -21.37
C ARG A 217 -7.89 -7.57 -22.25
N GLY A 218 -9.14 -7.97 -22.18
CA GLY A 218 -9.72 -9.04 -22.99
C GLY A 218 -10.23 -10.26 -22.22
N GLY A 219 -10.27 -10.18 -20.88
CA GLY A 219 -10.92 -11.19 -20.04
C GLY A 219 -12.44 -11.13 -20.16
N ASP A 220 -13.11 -12.22 -19.75
CA ASP A 220 -14.56 -12.44 -19.82
C ASP A 220 -15.21 -12.72 -18.46
N ARG A 221 -14.49 -12.45 -17.35
CA ARG A 221 -14.90 -12.78 -15.97
C ARG A 221 -15.27 -11.53 -15.17
N SER A 222 -16.09 -10.66 -15.74
CA SER A 222 -16.48 -9.38 -15.11
C SER A 222 -17.14 -9.55 -13.73
N TYR A 223 -17.77 -10.69 -13.45
CA TYR A 223 -18.31 -11.03 -12.13
C TYR A 223 -17.26 -11.14 -11.02
N LEU A 224 -15.97 -11.24 -11.36
CA LEU A 224 -14.85 -11.21 -10.43
C LEU A 224 -14.26 -9.82 -10.19
N ASN A 225 -14.79 -8.77 -10.82
CA ASN A 225 -14.24 -7.40 -10.68
C ASN A 225 -14.22 -6.92 -9.22
N ASP A 226 -15.18 -7.36 -8.42
CA ASP A 226 -15.30 -7.01 -7.00
C ASP A 226 -14.88 -8.16 -6.06
N TRP A 227 -14.07 -9.09 -6.54
CA TRP A 227 -13.52 -10.17 -5.74
C TRP A 227 -12.59 -9.65 -4.64
N GLY A 228 -12.62 -10.28 -3.47
CA GLY A 228 -11.73 -10.02 -2.35
C GLY A 228 -12.40 -9.28 -1.19
N GLN A 229 -11.62 -9.12 -0.10
CA GLN A 229 -12.02 -8.45 1.12
C GLN A 229 -11.65 -6.97 1.04
N THR A 230 -12.49 -6.10 1.62
CA THR A 230 -12.14 -4.69 1.77
C THR A 230 -11.02 -4.50 2.79
N THR A 231 -10.30 -3.38 2.68
CA THR A 231 -9.25 -3.01 3.65
C THR A 231 -9.78 -3.02 5.07
N VAL A 232 -10.97 -2.49 5.30
CA VAL A 232 -11.63 -2.46 6.62
C VAL A 232 -11.91 -3.88 7.14
N GLN A 233 -12.45 -4.76 6.30
CA GLN A 233 -12.69 -6.16 6.69
C GLN A 233 -11.38 -6.88 7.05
N CYS A 234 -10.32 -6.68 6.28
CA CYS A 234 -9.02 -7.27 6.59
C CYS A 234 -8.46 -6.76 7.92
N LEU A 235 -8.58 -5.44 8.20
CA LEU A 235 -8.13 -4.86 9.46
C LEU A 235 -8.92 -5.42 10.64
N LEU A 236 -10.26 -5.43 10.58
CA LEU A 236 -11.11 -5.99 11.62
C LEU A 236 -10.76 -7.46 11.90
N ASN A 237 -10.60 -8.27 10.86
CA ASN A 237 -10.24 -9.69 10.99
C ASN A 237 -8.83 -9.89 11.58
N ALA A 238 -7.90 -8.97 11.32
CA ALA A 238 -6.52 -9.07 11.77
C ALA A 238 -6.28 -8.52 13.18
N GLN A 239 -7.25 -7.86 13.84
CA GLN A 239 -7.07 -7.22 15.15
C GLN A 239 -6.42 -8.15 16.19
N GLY A 240 -6.84 -9.41 16.27
CA GLY A 240 -6.26 -10.41 17.17
C GLY A 240 -4.81 -10.81 16.91
N LEU A 241 -4.19 -10.33 15.82
CA LEU A 241 -2.78 -10.59 15.48
C LEU A 241 -1.86 -9.37 15.66
N MET A 242 -2.42 -8.18 15.89
CA MET A 242 -1.66 -6.92 15.85
C MET A 242 -0.66 -6.72 17.01
N ASP A 243 -0.73 -7.56 18.05
CA ASP A 243 0.30 -7.63 19.08
C ASP A 243 1.50 -8.52 18.69
N GLN A 244 1.34 -9.33 17.65
CA GLN A 244 2.36 -10.27 17.17
C GLN A 244 3.01 -9.80 15.87
N VAL A 245 2.29 -9.05 15.04
CA VAL A 245 2.73 -8.60 13.72
C VAL A 245 2.41 -7.12 13.48
N GLU A 246 3.12 -6.50 12.57
CA GLU A 246 2.83 -5.14 12.12
C GLU A 246 1.92 -5.16 10.89
N ILE A 247 0.78 -4.51 10.97
CA ILE A 247 -0.17 -4.38 9.85
C ILE A 247 -0.07 -2.97 9.27
N LEU A 248 0.15 -2.91 7.96
CA LEU A 248 0.00 -1.73 7.13
C LEU A 248 -1.29 -1.85 6.32
N ALA A 249 -1.97 -0.74 6.10
CA ALA A 249 -3.21 -0.70 5.35
C ALA A 249 -3.01 -0.05 3.99
N SER A 250 -3.60 -0.61 2.96
CA SER A 250 -3.75 0.04 1.66
C SER A 250 -4.98 -0.48 0.91
N GLY A 251 -5.41 0.24 -0.13
CA GLY A 251 -6.60 -0.09 -0.90
C GLY A 251 -7.85 0.69 -0.46
N GLY A 252 -8.37 1.53 -1.36
CA GLY A 252 -9.60 2.28 -1.17
C GLY A 252 -9.51 3.51 -0.27
N VAL A 253 -8.34 3.86 0.24
CA VAL A 253 -8.09 5.05 1.06
C VAL A 253 -8.10 6.30 0.17
N ARG A 254 -8.97 7.26 0.46
CA ARG A 254 -9.25 8.44 -0.39
C ARG A 254 -8.68 9.75 0.17
N HIS A 255 -8.67 9.90 1.50
CA HIS A 255 -8.38 11.14 2.20
C HIS A 255 -7.94 10.87 3.65
N PRO A 256 -7.47 11.88 4.42
CA PRO A 256 -6.96 11.72 5.79
C PRO A 256 -7.92 11.02 6.76
N LEU A 257 -9.24 11.25 6.66
CA LEU A 257 -10.20 10.56 7.53
C LEU A 257 -10.20 9.04 7.31
N ASP A 258 -10.04 8.57 6.07
CA ASP A 258 -9.89 7.13 5.81
C ASP A 258 -8.57 6.59 6.38
N MET A 259 -7.49 7.40 6.36
CA MET A 259 -6.21 7.02 7.00
C MET A 259 -6.39 6.87 8.52
N ILE A 260 -7.05 7.84 9.18
CA ILE A 260 -7.35 7.76 10.63
C ILE A 260 -8.16 6.50 10.94
N LYS A 261 -9.17 6.17 10.13
CA LYS A 261 -9.94 4.92 10.32
C LYS A 261 -9.04 3.67 10.23
N CYS A 262 -8.03 3.67 9.36
CA CYS A 262 -7.04 2.58 9.33
C CYS A 262 -6.25 2.49 10.65
N PHE A 263 -5.81 3.64 11.20
CA PHE A 263 -5.04 3.66 12.45
C PHE A 263 -5.90 3.27 13.65
N VAL A 264 -7.15 3.73 13.71
CA VAL A 264 -8.13 3.29 14.73
C VAL A 264 -8.33 1.78 14.68
N LEU A 265 -8.34 1.19 13.51
CA LEU A 265 -8.41 -0.26 13.33
C LEU A 265 -7.05 -0.97 13.51
N GLY A 266 -5.99 -0.26 13.94
CA GLY A 266 -4.71 -0.83 14.37
C GLY A 266 -3.59 -0.84 13.33
N ALA A 267 -3.78 -0.26 12.14
CA ALA A 267 -2.70 -0.15 11.17
C ALA A 267 -1.57 0.78 11.66
N ARG A 268 -0.30 0.42 11.38
CA ARG A 268 0.89 1.23 11.70
C ARG A 268 1.12 2.35 10.69
N ALA A 269 0.83 2.10 9.43
CA ALA A 269 0.94 3.07 8.36
C ALA A 269 -0.04 2.77 7.22
N VAL A 270 -0.25 3.77 6.34
CA VAL A 270 -1.17 3.69 5.21
C VAL A 270 -0.46 3.90 3.90
N GLY A 271 -0.57 2.94 2.99
CA GLY A 271 -0.06 3.01 1.63
C GLY A 271 -1.10 3.58 0.65
N LEU A 272 -0.73 4.62 -0.08
CA LEU A 272 -1.60 5.29 -1.06
C LEU A 272 -1.13 4.96 -2.47
N SER A 273 -1.99 4.32 -3.27
CA SER A 273 -1.69 4.00 -4.67
C SER A 273 -2.53 4.87 -5.60
N ARG A 274 -3.75 4.46 -5.89
CA ARG A 274 -4.62 5.11 -6.86
C ARG A 274 -4.85 6.58 -6.54
N THR A 275 -5.05 6.94 -5.28
CA THR A 275 -5.31 8.31 -4.83
C THR A 275 -4.18 9.26 -5.27
N VAL A 276 -2.92 8.87 -5.03
CA VAL A 276 -1.77 9.70 -5.45
C VAL A 276 -1.53 9.64 -6.97
N LEU A 277 -1.86 8.51 -7.63
CA LEU A 277 -1.81 8.40 -9.09
C LEU A 277 -2.78 9.38 -9.76
N GLU A 278 -4.01 9.46 -9.28
CA GLU A 278 -5.02 10.42 -9.76
C GLU A 278 -4.54 11.87 -9.59
N LEU A 279 -3.88 12.18 -8.47
CA LEU A 279 -3.35 13.53 -8.22
C LEU A 279 -2.23 13.89 -9.21
N VAL A 280 -1.24 13.03 -9.44
CA VAL A 280 -0.11 13.33 -10.34
C VAL A 280 -0.49 13.30 -11.83
N GLU A 281 -1.57 12.62 -12.19
CA GLU A 281 -2.14 12.67 -13.53
C GLU A 281 -2.96 13.96 -13.76
N LYS A 282 -3.61 14.47 -12.71
CA LYS A 282 -4.52 15.62 -12.80
C LYS A 282 -3.85 16.97 -12.56
N TYR A 283 -2.84 17.03 -11.69
CA TYR A 283 -2.25 18.28 -11.22
C TYR A 283 -0.74 18.36 -11.48
N PRO A 284 -0.17 19.57 -11.55
CA PRO A 284 1.27 19.78 -11.54
C PRO A 284 1.87 19.35 -10.18
N THR A 285 3.15 19.01 -10.18
CA THR A 285 3.88 18.46 -9.01
C THR A 285 3.75 19.33 -7.77
N GLU A 286 3.88 20.65 -7.91
CA GLU A 286 3.80 21.62 -6.82
C GLU A 286 2.42 21.61 -6.14
N ARG A 287 1.35 21.42 -6.90
CA ARG A 287 0.01 21.30 -6.36
C ARG A 287 -0.18 20.00 -5.59
N VAL A 288 0.40 18.90 -6.07
CA VAL A 288 0.36 17.60 -5.37
C VAL A 288 1.14 17.68 -4.06
N ILE A 289 2.33 18.32 -4.06
CA ILE A 289 3.10 18.59 -2.83
C ILE A 289 2.26 19.36 -1.81
N ALA A 290 1.57 20.42 -2.25
CA ALA A 290 0.69 21.21 -1.36
C ALA A 290 -0.45 20.35 -0.79
N ILE A 291 -1.07 19.49 -1.60
CA ILE A 291 -2.15 18.58 -1.14
C ILE A 291 -1.61 17.60 -0.09
N VAL A 292 -0.48 16.93 -0.35
CA VAL A 292 0.13 15.96 0.59
C VAL A 292 0.53 16.63 1.91
N ASN A 293 1.07 17.85 1.87
CA ASN A 293 1.34 18.60 3.10
C ASN A 293 0.04 19.01 3.82
N GLY A 294 -1.01 19.37 3.09
CA GLY A 294 -2.34 19.60 3.65
C GLY A 294 -2.89 18.38 4.40
N TRP A 295 -2.68 17.16 3.86
CA TRP A 295 -3.08 15.93 4.55
C TRP A 295 -2.43 15.74 5.91
N LYS A 296 -1.17 16.18 6.09
CA LYS A 296 -0.50 16.11 7.41
C LYS A 296 -1.20 17.00 8.43
N GLU A 297 -1.59 18.20 8.03
CA GLU A 297 -2.36 19.11 8.90
C GLU A 297 -3.77 18.57 9.18
N GLU A 298 -4.44 18.01 8.18
CA GLU A 298 -5.76 17.38 8.35
C GLU A 298 -5.70 16.17 9.31
N LEU A 299 -4.64 15.33 9.25
CA LEU A 299 -4.43 14.25 10.21
C LEU A 299 -4.33 14.78 11.64
N LYS A 300 -3.52 15.85 11.86
CA LYS A 300 -3.41 16.48 13.19
C LYS A 300 -4.73 17.02 13.70
N ILE A 301 -5.51 17.68 12.84
CA ILE A 301 -6.83 18.21 13.18
C ILE A 301 -7.76 17.08 13.65
N ILE A 302 -7.81 15.97 12.91
CA ILE A 302 -8.68 14.85 13.25
C ILE A 302 -8.20 14.18 14.54
N MET A 303 -6.89 13.96 14.71
CA MET A 303 -6.33 13.37 15.94
C MET A 303 -6.60 14.22 17.17
N CYS A 304 -6.46 15.55 17.07
CA CYS A 304 -6.81 16.46 18.14
C CYS A 304 -8.30 16.35 18.52
N ALA A 305 -9.20 16.26 17.51
CA ALA A 305 -10.64 16.10 17.74
C ALA A 305 -11.03 14.70 18.30
N LEU A 306 -10.11 13.73 18.26
CA LEU A 306 -10.26 12.39 18.86
C LEU A 306 -9.52 12.25 20.19
N ASP A 307 -8.91 13.35 20.71
CA ASP A 307 -8.08 13.36 21.93
C ASP A 307 -6.91 12.39 21.88
N CYS A 308 -6.25 12.25 20.72
CA CYS A 308 -5.12 11.39 20.49
C CYS A 308 -3.88 12.20 20.12
N LYS A 309 -2.80 12.07 20.90
CA LYS A 309 -1.52 12.73 20.66
C LYS A 309 -0.67 12.01 19.63
N THR A 310 -0.70 10.68 19.63
CA THR A 310 0.15 9.83 18.80
C THR A 310 -0.69 8.87 17.94
N ILE A 311 -0.10 8.37 16.84
CA ILE A 311 -0.73 7.35 15.98
C ILE A 311 -1.10 6.09 16.78
N LYS A 312 -0.28 5.73 17.77
CA LYS A 312 -0.51 4.55 18.61
C LYS A 312 -1.77 4.69 19.48
N GLU A 313 -2.11 5.88 19.93
CA GLU A 313 -3.29 6.13 20.76
C GLU A 313 -4.60 5.98 19.98
N LEU A 314 -4.58 6.15 18.65
CA LEU A 314 -5.77 6.03 17.81
C LEU A 314 -6.47 4.67 17.91
N LYS A 315 -5.76 3.60 18.24
CA LYS A 315 -6.36 2.26 18.47
C LYS A 315 -7.33 2.20 19.67
N GLU A 316 -7.27 3.17 20.57
CA GLU A 316 -8.15 3.27 21.73
C GLU A 316 -9.44 4.08 21.44
N VAL A 317 -9.56 4.67 20.24
CA VAL A 317 -10.72 5.45 19.83
C VAL A 317 -11.92 4.55 19.58
N ASP A 318 -13.04 4.87 20.23
CA ASP A 318 -14.31 4.19 20.00
C ASP A 318 -14.86 4.49 18.60
N TYR A 319 -15.47 3.48 17.98
CA TYR A 319 -16.09 3.60 16.67
C TYR A 319 -17.37 2.75 16.55
N LEU A 320 -18.22 3.14 15.61
CA LEU A 320 -19.44 2.40 15.28
C LEU A 320 -19.29 1.81 13.86
N LEU A 321 -19.81 0.59 13.71
CA LEU A 321 -19.87 -0.10 12.41
C LEU A 321 -21.30 -0.11 11.90
N TYR A 322 -21.46 0.23 10.64
CA TYR A 322 -22.74 0.26 9.93
C TYR A 322 -22.76 -0.68 8.72
N GLY A 323 -23.90 -0.78 8.09
CA GLY A 323 -24.07 -1.43 6.80
C GLY A 323 -23.55 -2.87 6.77
N ARG A 324 -22.68 -3.15 5.81
CA ARG A 324 -22.12 -4.49 5.60
C ARG A 324 -21.09 -4.89 6.68
N LEU A 325 -20.54 -3.94 7.41
CA LEU A 325 -19.55 -4.22 8.44
C LEU A 325 -20.14 -4.74 9.74
N GLN A 326 -21.44 -4.53 10.00
CA GLN A 326 -22.11 -5.07 11.19
C GLN A 326 -22.13 -6.61 11.26
N GLN A 327 -21.83 -7.29 10.17
CA GLN A 327 -21.79 -8.74 10.06
C GLN A 327 -20.37 -9.32 10.13
N VAL A 328 -19.36 -8.46 10.28
CA VAL A 328 -17.97 -8.87 10.48
C VAL A 328 -17.76 -9.10 11.98
N ASN A 329 -17.89 -10.35 12.40
CA ASN A 329 -17.60 -10.82 13.77
C ASN A 329 -16.45 -11.81 13.71
#